data_56c001636ab601993ed32445ac04ae17
#
_entry.id   56c001636ab601993ed32445ac04ae17
#
_cell.length_a   1.000
_cell.length_b   1.000
_cell.length_c   1.000
_cell.angle_alpha   90.00
_cell.angle_beta   90.00
_cell.angle_gamma   90.00
#
_symmetry.space_group_name_H-M   'P 1'
#
loop_
_entity.id
_entity.type
_entity.pdbx_description
1 polymer ?
#
loop_
_entity_poly.entity_id
_entity_poly.type
_entity_poly.pdbx_seq_one_letter_code
_entity_poly.pdbx_strand_id
1 'polypeptide(L)'
;TYASGKTSIAGSEEWGGVAGAGITLQNEGQVYFRSDTGDMKLTGKVFGTGAWSSSNVTNTKIGNRAFGGSQTSGLLAGGNPTANNMELYDGTSWTNSTVINTGRRALAGSGTVNTSVIIQGGLITASSALTEIWDGSSWTEVGDLNTARYYGGTSSQGSVTATLYAGGDPAATELWNGSTWTEVNDLNLARTAINGAGISTAM
;
A
#
# COMPACT_ATOMS: atom_id res chain seq x y z
N THR A 1 -11.15 30.46 37.45
CA THR A 1 -11.35 31.66 36.63
C THR A 1 -11.03 31.29 35.20
N TYR A 2 -12.06 31.11 34.47
CA TYR A 2 -11.98 30.93 33.05
C TYR A 2 -11.29 32.11 32.41
N ALA A 3 -10.30 31.87 31.60
CA ALA A 3 -9.62 32.98 30.91
C ALA A 3 -10.68 33.75 30.11
N SER A 4 -10.80 35.03 30.48
CA SER A 4 -11.65 35.96 29.74
C SER A 4 -11.21 35.95 28.29
N GLY A 5 -12.14 35.95 27.41
CA GLY A 5 -11.85 35.92 25.97
C GLY A 5 -12.09 34.58 25.29
N LYS A 6 -12.63 33.63 25.97
CA LYS A 6 -13.06 32.36 25.37
C LYS A 6 -14.51 32.41 24.83
N THR A 7 -14.97 33.60 24.45
CA THR A 7 -16.11 33.72 23.51
C THR A 7 -15.88 32.91 22.22
N SER A 8 -14.61 32.63 21.91
CA SER A 8 -14.27 31.67 20.87
C SER A 8 -14.68 30.25 21.19
N ILE A 9 -14.97 29.93 22.44
CA ILE A 9 -15.50 28.62 22.82
C ILE A 9 -16.96 28.51 22.41
N ALA A 10 -17.71 29.59 22.44
CA ALA A 10 -19.05 29.60 21.88
C ALA A 10 -19.05 29.36 20.37
N GLY A 11 -18.04 29.84 19.66
CA GLY A 11 -17.84 29.52 18.26
C GLY A 11 -17.43 28.06 18.02
N SER A 12 -16.79 27.39 19.00
CA SER A 12 -16.49 25.99 18.87
C SER A 12 -17.71 25.07 19.01
N GLU A 13 -18.79 25.57 19.55
CA GLU A 13 -20.06 24.86 19.61
C GLU A 13 -20.70 24.76 18.23
N GLU A 14 -20.44 25.73 17.38
CA GLU A 14 -20.89 25.70 15.98
C GLU A 14 -20.15 24.64 15.17
N TRP A 15 -18.98 24.20 15.64
CA TRP A 15 -18.22 23.14 14.97
C TRP A 15 -18.91 21.77 15.01
N GLY A 16 -19.76 21.54 15.98
CA GLY A 16 -20.54 20.30 16.08
C GLY A 16 -21.66 20.19 15.04
N GLY A 17 -21.99 21.29 14.37
CA GLY A 17 -23.10 21.34 13.43
C GLY A 17 -22.73 21.54 11.97
N VAL A 18 -21.48 21.83 11.66
CA VAL A 18 -21.06 22.14 10.28
C VAL A 18 -20.17 21.02 9.76
N ALA A 19 -20.77 20.05 9.15
CA ALA A 19 -20.03 19.14 8.29
C ALA A 19 -19.50 19.94 7.09
N GLY A 20 -18.18 20.13 7.00
CA GLY A 20 -17.55 20.24 5.72
C GLY A 20 -16.97 21.54 5.24
N ALA A 21 -16.65 22.49 6.04
CA ALA A 21 -15.88 23.63 5.54
C ALA A 21 -14.59 23.83 6.37
N GLY A 22 -13.50 23.21 5.94
CA GLY A 22 -12.13 23.67 6.22
C GLY A 22 -11.75 23.97 7.67
N ILE A 23 -12.37 23.33 8.65
CA ILE A 23 -12.02 23.51 10.05
C ILE A 23 -10.70 22.80 10.31
N THR A 24 -9.64 23.57 10.36
CA THR A 24 -8.35 23.08 10.87
C THR A 24 -8.54 22.85 12.37
N LEU A 25 -8.58 21.61 12.81
CA LEU A 25 -8.61 21.27 14.24
C LEU A 25 -7.26 21.63 14.88
N GLN A 26 -7.06 22.90 15.18
CA GLN A 26 -5.83 23.36 15.85
C GLN A 26 -5.76 22.94 17.32
N ASN A 27 -6.83 22.39 17.86
CA ASN A 27 -6.98 22.06 19.28
C ASN A 27 -7.42 20.61 19.51
N GLU A 28 -6.99 19.70 18.68
CA GLU A 28 -7.29 18.28 18.84
C GLU A 28 -6.76 17.77 20.19
N GLY A 29 -7.59 17.03 20.92
CA GLY A 29 -7.23 16.48 22.24
C GLY A 29 -7.51 17.41 23.44
N GLN A 30 -8.04 18.58 23.22
CA GLN A 30 -8.44 19.45 24.34
C GLN A 30 -9.73 18.98 24.99
N VAL A 31 -9.74 19.01 26.31
CA VAL A 31 -10.94 18.80 27.12
C VAL A 31 -11.40 20.15 27.65
N TYR A 32 -12.67 20.47 27.50
CA TYR A 32 -13.25 21.68 28.05
C TYR A 32 -14.61 21.42 28.70
N PHE A 33 -14.97 22.24 29.65
CA PHE A 33 -16.23 22.15 30.35
C PHE A 33 -17.21 23.19 29.82
N ARG A 34 -18.41 22.73 29.43
CA ARG A 34 -19.52 23.58 29.04
C ARG A 34 -20.34 23.93 30.29
N SER A 35 -20.21 25.16 30.74
CA SER A 35 -20.89 25.63 31.95
C SER A 35 -22.40 25.80 31.79
N ASP A 36 -22.89 25.95 30.57
CA ASP A 36 -24.32 26.08 30.23
C ASP A 36 -25.07 24.75 30.30
N THR A 37 -24.40 23.66 29.94
CA THR A 37 -24.99 22.31 29.97
C THR A 37 -24.41 21.41 31.07
N GLY A 38 -23.34 21.83 31.72
CA GLY A 38 -22.64 21.02 32.73
C GLY A 38 -21.84 19.84 32.16
N ASP A 39 -21.59 19.84 30.86
CA ASP A 39 -20.92 18.72 30.17
C ASP A 39 -19.41 18.94 30.02
N MET A 40 -18.66 17.86 30.15
CA MET A 40 -17.28 17.78 29.67
C MET A 40 -17.28 17.43 28.18
N LYS A 41 -16.57 18.20 27.40
CA LYS A 41 -16.40 17.96 25.94
C LYS A 41 -14.93 17.73 25.62
N LEU A 42 -14.69 16.86 24.66
CA LEU A 42 -13.37 16.58 24.09
C LEU A 42 -13.37 17.00 22.64
N THR A 43 -12.38 17.83 22.27
CA THR A 43 -12.12 18.09 20.85
C THR A 43 -11.34 16.94 20.27
N GLY A 44 -11.92 16.21 19.37
CA GLY A 44 -11.31 15.06 18.73
C GLY A 44 -11.59 15.05 17.24
N LYS A 45 -10.74 14.38 16.50
CA LYS A 45 -10.98 14.07 15.11
C LYS A 45 -12.15 13.09 15.02
N VAL A 46 -13.25 13.52 14.46
CA VAL A 46 -14.33 12.59 14.12
C VAL A 46 -13.88 11.83 12.88
N PHE A 47 -13.42 10.62 13.09
CA PHE A 47 -13.30 9.69 11.98
C PHE A 47 -14.72 9.30 11.57
N GLY A 48 -15.08 9.59 10.33
CA GLY A 48 -16.32 9.05 9.78
C GLY A 48 -16.36 7.53 10.02
N THR A 49 -17.53 7.00 10.27
CA THR A 49 -17.70 5.54 10.37
C THR A 49 -17.23 4.93 9.05
N GLY A 50 -16.07 4.27 9.08
CA GLY A 50 -15.57 3.55 7.93
C GLY A 50 -16.59 2.46 7.56
N ALA A 51 -17.03 2.46 6.32
CA ALA A 51 -17.89 1.41 5.80
C ALA A 51 -17.16 0.67 4.69
N TRP A 52 -17.22 -0.66 4.73
CA TRP A 52 -16.80 -1.48 3.62
C TRP A 52 -17.96 -1.58 2.62
N SER A 53 -17.69 -1.29 1.36
CA SER A 53 -18.63 -1.50 0.27
C SER A 53 -18.08 -2.52 -0.72
N SER A 54 -18.97 -3.26 -1.35
CA SER A 54 -18.58 -4.13 -2.45
C SER A 54 -18.15 -3.30 -3.65
N SER A 55 -17.10 -3.76 -4.31
CA SER A 55 -16.65 -3.22 -5.59
C SER A 55 -16.67 -4.31 -6.65
N ASN A 56 -16.33 -3.98 -7.88
CA ASN A 56 -16.26 -4.94 -8.97
C ASN A 56 -15.20 -6.02 -8.69
N VAL A 57 -15.54 -7.24 -9.04
CA VAL A 57 -14.64 -8.40 -8.93
C VAL A 57 -13.60 -8.38 -10.04
N THR A 58 -12.45 -8.99 -9.78
CA THR A 58 -11.44 -9.26 -10.81
C THR A 58 -12.00 -10.17 -11.90
N ASN A 59 -11.56 -9.97 -13.14
CA ASN A 59 -12.01 -10.79 -14.27
C ASN A 59 -11.56 -12.25 -14.16
N THR A 60 -10.40 -12.46 -13.53
CA THR A 60 -9.82 -13.80 -13.37
C THR A 60 -9.70 -14.14 -11.89
N LYS A 61 -10.31 -15.25 -11.49
CA LYS A 61 -10.23 -15.78 -10.12
C LYS A 61 -8.91 -16.53 -9.91
N ILE A 62 -7.84 -15.80 -9.68
CA ILE A 62 -6.49 -16.33 -9.46
C ILE A 62 -5.99 -15.82 -8.12
N GLY A 63 -5.46 -16.70 -7.28
CA GLY A 63 -4.78 -16.35 -6.02
C GLY A 63 -3.28 -16.13 -6.17
N ASN A 64 -2.63 -15.68 -5.12
CA ASN A 64 -1.18 -15.51 -5.01
C ASN A 64 -0.57 -14.59 -6.09
N ARG A 65 -1.28 -13.48 -6.36
CA ARG A 65 -0.90 -12.44 -7.31
C ARG A 65 -0.09 -11.34 -6.63
N ALA A 66 0.76 -10.66 -7.39
CA ALA A 66 1.31 -9.37 -7.00
C ALA A 66 0.24 -8.29 -7.12
N PHE A 67 0.31 -7.31 -6.23
CA PHE A 67 -0.47 -6.07 -6.32
C PHE A 67 0.47 -4.87 -6.27
N GLY A 68 0.21 -3.88 -7.12
CA GLY A 68 0.81 -2.56 -7.08
C GLY A 68 -0.23 -1.52 -7.43
N GLY A 69 -0.06 -0.31 -6.91
CA GLY A 69 -0.97 0.79 -7.19
C GLY A 69 -1.75 1.29 -5.97
N SER A 70 -2.80 2.02 -6.24
CA SER A 70 -3.68 2.65 -5.26
C SER A 70 -5.10 2.10 -5.34
N GLN A 71 -5.96 2.59 -4.45
CA GLN A 71 -7.39 2.24 -4.41
C GLN A 71 -8.16 2.62 -5.69
N THR A 72 -7.67 3.57 -6.48
CA THR A 72 -8.31 4.03 -7.73
C THR A 72 -7.47 3.72 -8.98
N SER A 73 -6.29 3.15 -8.82
CA SER A 73 -5.35 2.87 -9.90
C SER A 73 -4.50 1.66 -9.52
N GLY A 74 -5.05 0.46 -9.66
CA GLY A 74 -4.44 -0.78 -9.20
C GLY A 74 -4.00 -1.68 -10.35
N LEU A 75 -3.03 -2.56 -10.08
CA LEU A 75 -2.55 -3.59 -10.98
C LEU A 75 -2.43 -4.92 -10.22
N LEU A 76 -2.96 -5.98 -10.80
CA LEU A 76 -2.74 -7.35 -10.36
C LEU A 76 -2.00 -8.13 -11.43
N ALA A 77 -0.96 -8.86 -11.05
CA ALA A 77 -0.13 -9.61 -11.99
C ALA A 77 0.24 -11.00 -11.48
N GLY A 78 0.39 -11.96 -12.41
CA GLY A 78 0.78 -13.32 -12.10
C GLY A 78 -0.31 -14.13 -11.39
N GLY A 79 0.10 -15.16 -10.67
CA GLY A 79 -0.76 -15.95 -9.80
C GLY A 79 -0.71 -17.46 -10.02
N ASN A 80 -1.51 -18.18 -9.23
CA ASN A 80 -1.54 -19.64 -9.24
C ASN A 80 -2.41 -20.17 -10.40
N PRO A 81 -1.98 -21.21 -11.18
CA PRO A 81 -0.82 -22.09 -10.93
C PRO A 81 0.56 -21.53 -11.37
N THR A 82 0.73 -20.61 -12.18
CA THR A 82 1.92 -19.88 -12.68
C THR A 82 1.46 -19.01 -13.85
N ALA A 83 0.41 -18.25 -13.56
CA ALA A 83 -0.20 -17.42 -14.57
C ALA A 83 0.67 -16.22 -14.90
N ASN A 84 0.56 -15.76 -16.12
CA ASN A 84 1.17 -14.50 -16.55
C ASN A 84 0.13 -13.38 -16.72
N ASN A 85 -1.12 -13.61 -16.35
CA ASN A 85 -2.21 -12.66 -16.46
C ASN A 85 -1.92 -11.36 -15.74
N MET A 86 -2.36 -10.26 -16.32
CA MET A 86 -2.38 -8.95 -15.70
C MET A 86 -3.77 -8.32 -15.85
N GLU A 87 -4.21 -7.65 -14.80
CA GLU A 87 -5.44 -6.86 -14.78
C GLU A 87 -5.16 -5.48 -14.21
N LEU A 88 -5.74 -4.47 -14.82
CA LEU A 88 -5.66 -3.07 -14.38
C LEU A 88 -7.00 -2.63 -13.81
N TYR A 89 -6.95 -1.89 -12.71
CA TYR A 89 -8.10 -1.26 -12.07
C TYR A 89 -8.06 0.25 -12.27
N ASP A 90 -9.16 0.82 -12.72
CA ASP A 90 -9.31 2.26 -12.99
C ASP A 90 -10.07 3.03 -11.89
N GLY A 91 -10.33 2.40 -10.76
CA GLY A 91 -11.16 2.93 -9.68
C GLY A 91 -12.62 2.46 -9.76
N THR A 92 -13.02 1.83 -10.86
CA THR A 92 -14.39 1.36 -11.11
C THR A 92 -14.44 -0.09 -11.55
N SER A 93 -13.58 -0.49 -12.49
CA SER A 93 -13.59 -1.81 -13.10
C SER A 93 -12.19 -2.38 -13.31
N TRP A 94 -12.11 -3.71 -13.41
CA TRP A 94 -10.92 -4.44 -13.79
C TRP A 94 -10.92 -4.73 -15.28
N THR A 95 -9.80 -4.51 -15.95
CA THR A 95 -9.62 -4.78 -17.38
C THR A 95 -8.37 -5.64 -17.56
N ASN A 96 -8.49 -6.70 -18.36
CA ASN A 96 -7.34 -7.52 -18.75
C ASN A 96 -6.39 -6.70 -19.60
N SER A 97 -5.10 -6.86 -19.38
CA SER A 97 -4.04 -6.14 -20.07
C SER A 97 -2.90 -7.07 -20.50
N THR A 98 -1.80 -6.48 -20.94
CA THR A 98 -0.59 -7.20 -21.36
C THR A 98 -0.05 -8.09 -20.26
N VAL A 99 0.31 -9.32 -20.59
CA VAL A 99 0.82 -10.30 -19.65
C VAL A 99 2.26 -9.98 -19.20
N ILE A 100 2.64 -10.42 -18.00
CA ILE A 100 4.04 -10.40 -17.54
C ILE A 100 4.90 -11.33 -18.41
N ASN A 101 6.19 -11.04 -18.56
CA ASN A 101 7.06 -11.82 -19.44
C ASN A 101 7.20 -13.26 -18.97
N THR A 102 7.34 -13.49 -17.66
CA THR A 102 7.46 -14.83 -17.10
C THR A 102 6.37 -15.10 -16.08
N GLY A 103 5.46 -16.01 -16.41
CA GLY A 103 4.36 -16.43 -15.53
C GLY A 103 4.86 -17.06 -14.23
N ARG A 104 4.42 -16.51 -13.09
CA ARG A 104 4.80 -16.99 -11.77
C ARG A 104 3.76 -16.61 -10.71
N ARG A 105 3.79 -17.32 -9.60
CA ARG A 105 2.90 -17.10 -8.44
C ARG A 105 3.67 -16.67 -7.21
N ALA A 106 3.00 -16.20 -6.18
CA ALA A 106 3.58 -15.83 -4.89
C ALA A 106 4.69 -14.77 -5.02
N LEU A 107 4.58 -13.94 -6.04
CA LEU A 107 5.45 -12.79 -6.30
C LEU A 107 4.94 -11.58 -5.52
N ALA A 108 5.80 -10.62 -5.28
CA ALA A 108 5.46 -9.36 -4.63
C ALA A 108 5.36 -8.24 -5.67
N GLY A 109 4.60 -7.20 -5.36
CA GLY A 109 4.45 -6.04 -6.23
C GLY A 109 4.45 -4.74 -5.44
N SER A 110 5.03 -3.71 -6.02
CA SER A 110 5.14 -2.38 -5.45
C SER A 110 4.89 -1.32 -6.52
N GLY A 111 4.22 -0.26 -6.14
CA GLY A 111 3.88 0.85 -7.02
C GLY A 111 2.76 1.69 -6.45
N THR A 112 2.66 2.94 -6.86
CA THR A 112 1.63 3.88 -6.38
C THR A 112 0.49 4.06 -7.37
N VAL A 113 0.71 3.67 -8.63
CA VAL A 113 -0.28 3.74 -9.72
C VAL A 113 -0.14 2.52 -10.64
N ASN A 114 -1.22 2.15 -11.31
CA ASN A 114 -1.26 0.99 -12.20
C ASN A 114 -0.43 1.11 -13.50
N THR A 115 0.15 2.26 -13.76
CA THR A 115 1.05 2.52 -14.89
C THR A 115 2.52 2.50 -14.53
N SER A 116 2.86 2.26 -13.25
CA SER A 116 4.25 2.24 -12.79
C SER A 116 4.37 1.28 -11.61
N VAL A 117 4.65 0.02 -11.90
CA VAL A 117 4.69 -1.08 -10.94
C VAL A 117 5.93 -1.94 -11.17
N ILE A 118 6.60 -2.32 -10.09
CA ILE A 118 7.66 -3.32 -10.08
C ILE A 118 7.14 -4.61 -9.43
N ILE A 119 7.45 -5.74 -10.03
CA ILE A 119 7.16 -7.07 -9.47
C ILE A 119 8.44 -7.87 -9.34
N GLN A 120 8.60 -8.57 -8.23
CA GLN A 120 9.83 -9.29 -7.93
C GLN A 120 9.58 -10.64 -7.27
N GLY A 121 10.56 -11.53 -7.43
CA GLY A 121 10.54 -12.86 -6.86
C GLY A 121 9.41 -13.73 -7.40
N GLY A 122 8.99 -14.69 -6.61
CA GLY A 122 7.89 -15.59 -6.92
C GLY A 122 8.33 -17.03 -7.13
N LEU A 123 7.38 -17.86 -7.54
CA LEU A 123 7.58 -19.28 -7.76
C LEU A 123 7.11 -19.66 -9.17
N ILE A 124 7.99 -20.29 -9.93
CA ILE A 124 7.70 -20.95 -11.21
C ILE A 124 7.61 -22.45 -10.90
N THR A 125 8.63 -23.22 -11.16
CA THR A 125 8.85 -24.57 -10.64
C THR A 125 9.75 -24.57 -9.41
N ALA A 126 10.60 -23.56 -9.29
CA ALA A 126 11.45 -23.25 -8.17
C ALA A 126 11.32 -21.76 -7.82
N SER A 127 11.91 -21.34 -6.70
CA SER A 127 12.01 -19.94 -6.31
C SER A 127 12.64 -19.12 -7.43
N SER A 128 12.10 -17.95 -7.69
CA SER A 128 12.55 -17.03 -8.74
C SER A 128 13.17 -15.78 -8.14
N ALA A 129 14.20 -15.26 -8.79
CA ALA A 129 14.81 -13.96 -8.48
C ALA A 129 14.31 -12.86 -9.43
N LEU A 130 13.58 -13.20 -10.48
CA LEU A 130 13.19 -12.30 -11.56
C LEU A 130 12.50 -11.04 -11.04
N THR A 131 12.90 -9.91 -11.62
CA THR A 131 12.29 -8.61 -11.39
C THR A 131 11.86 -8.02 -12.72
N GLU A 132 10.61 -7.56 -12.78
CA GLU A 132 10.06 -6.90 -13.96
C GLU A 132 9.43 -5.57 -13.57
N ILE A 133 9.54 -4.57 -14.43
CA ILE A 133 8.93 -3.25 -14.28
C ILE A 133 7.91 -3.05 -15.41
N TRP A 134 6.73 -2.57 -15.01
CA TRP A 134 5.66 -2.10 -15.86
C TRP A 134 5.73 -0.58 -16.00
N ASP A 135 5.77 -0.07 -17.22
CA ASP A 135 5.83 1.36 -17.54
C ASP A 135 4.48 1.97 -17.99
N GLY A 136 3.40 1.20 -17.92
CA GLY A 136 2.09 1.58 -18.44
C GLY A 136 1.79 1.01 -19.82
N SER A 137 2.78 0.45 -20.52
CA SER A 137 2.63 -0.10 -21.87
C SER A 137 3.29 -1.48 -22.05
N SER A 138 4.40 -1.71 -21.38
CA SER A 138 5.18 -2.95 -21.53
C SER A 138 5.86 -3.37 -20.22
N TRP A 139 6.15 -4.66 -20.10
CA TRP A 139 6.98 -5.22 -19.05
C TRP A 139 8.43 -5.30 -19.52
N THR A 140 9.33 -4.84 -18.69
CA THR A 140 10.79 -4.93 -18.93
C THR A 140 11.43 -5.69 -17.78
N GLU A 141 12.20 -6.74 -18.10
CA GLU A 141 13.04 -7.44 -17.13
C GLU A 141 14.23 -6.54 -16.77
N VAL A 142 14.52 -6.45 -15.48
CA VAL A 142 15.58 -5.63 -14.91
C VAL A 142 16.49 -6.47 -14.02
N GLY A 143 17.38 -5.85 -13.24
CA GLY A 143 18.27 -6.58 -12.35
C GLY A 143 17.52 -7.47 -11.35
N ASP A 144 17.93 -8.72 -11.26
CA ASP A 144 17.32 -9.72 -10.38
C ASP A 144 17.69 -9.54 -8.90
N LEU A 145 16.85 -10.08 -8.02
CA LEU A 145 17.16 -10.27 -6.61
C LEU A 145 18.47 -11.07 -6.46
N ASN A 146 19.28 -10.75 -5.44
CA ASN A 146 20.47 -11.55 -5.11
C ASN A 146 20.08 -12.94 -4.63
N THR A 147 18.93 -13.09 -3.97
CA THR A 147 18.43 -14.36 -3.48
C THR A 147 17.04 -14.66 -4.02
N ALA A 148 16.92 -15.75 -4.79
CA ALA A 148 15.64 -16.23 -5.33
C ALA A 148 14.70 -16.65 -4.20
N ARG A 149 13.47 -16.08 -4.14
CA ARG A 149 12.51 -16.34 -3.07
C ARG A 149 11.07 -15.95 -3.45
N TYR A 150 10.11 -16.40 -2.67
CA TYR A 150 8.69 -16.18 -2.88
C TYR A 150 7.96 -15.98 -1.54
N TYR A 151 6.73 -15.46 -1.57
CA TYR A 151 5.95 -15.12 -0.38
C TYR A 151 6.62 -14.13 0.57
N GLY A 152 7.52 -13.28 0.10
CA GLY A 152 8.04 -12.16 0.86
C GLY A 152 7.10 -10.95 0.80
N GLY A 153 7.30 -10.02 1.74
CA GLY A 153 6.62 -8.74 1.78
C GLY A 153 7.41 -7.65 1.06
N THR A 154 6.70 -6.69 0.49
CA THR A 154 7.31 -5.54 -0.18
C THR A 154 6.79 -4.23 0.39
N SER A 155 7.55 -3.15 0.22
CA SER A 155 7.04 -1.79 0.45
C SER A 155 5.97 -1.47 -0.60
N SER A 156 4.70 -1.73 -0.26
CA SER A 156 3.58 -1.68 -1.22
C SER A 156 3.40 -0.33 -1.90
N GLN A 157 3.91 0.74 -1.29
CA GLN A 157 3.92 2.10 -1.83
C GLN A 157 5.32 2.55 -2.29
N GLY A 158 6.22 1.61 -2.49
CA GLY A 158 7.48 1.87 -3.17
C GLY A 158 7.26 2.26 -4.62
N SER A 159 8.32 2.70 -5.26
CA SER A 159 8.31 3.06 -6.68
C SER A 159 9.14 2.07 -7.49
N VAL A 160 9.05 2.17 -8.81
CA VAL A 160 9.93 1.41 -9.73
C VAL A 160 11.40 1.79 -9.60
N THR A 161 11.72 2.84 -8.85
CA THR A 161 13.09 3.29 -8.57
C THR A 161 13.52 3.07 -7.12
N ALA A 162 12.58 2.71 -6.24
CA ALA A 162 12.90 2.49 -4.82
C ALA A 162 11.84 1.59 -4.17
N THR A 163 12.20 0.36 -3.90
CA THR A 163 11.35 -0.60 -3.20
C THR A 163 12.17 -1.54 -2.33
N LEU A 164 11.56 -2.09 -1.30
CA LEU A 164 12.17 -3.06 -0.40
C LEU A 164 11.44 -4.39 -0.52
N TYR A 165 12.18 -5.49 -0.49
CA TYR A 165 11.62 -6.84 -0.45
C TYR A 165 12.24 -7.61 0.72
N ALA A 166 11.41 -8.10 1.63
CA ALA A 166 11.86 -8.74 2.87
C ALA A 166 11.22 -10.10 3.06
N GLY A 167 11.98 -11.04 3.61
CA GLY A 167 11.51 -12.40 3.92
C GLY A 167 11.23 -13.25 2.69
N GLY A 168 10.35 -14.22 2.85
CA GLY A 168 10.06 -15.21 1.80
C GLY A 168 10.93 -16.45 1.89
N ASP A 169 11.52 -16.73 3.06
CA ASP A 169 12.47 -17.81 3.31
C ASP A 169 13.61 -17.88 2.26
N PRO A 170 14.78 -17.31 2.58
CA PRO A 170 15.28 -16.94 3.91
C PRO A 170 14.78 -15.61 4.48
N ALA A 171 15.36 -15.17 5.61
CA ALA A 171 15.05 -13.89 6.26
C ALA A 171 15.52 -12.67 5.47
N ALA A 172 16.20 -12.89 4.35
CA ALA A 172 16.87 -11.88 3.55
C ALA A 172 16.00 -10.65 3.23
N THR A 173 16.62 -9.50 3.30
CA THR A 173 16.00 -8.22 2.94
C THR A 173 16.86 -7.51 1.91
N GLU A 174 16.25 -7.10 0.81
CA GLU A 174 16.92 -6.40 -0.27
C GLU A 174 16.23 -5.10 -0.60
N LEU A 175 17.02 -4.09 -0.93
CA LEU A 175 16.59 -2.75 -1.34
C LEU A 175 16.91 -2.54 -2.83
N TRP A 176 15.90 -2.15 -3.58
CA TRP A 176 16.02 -1.71 -4.97
C TRP A 176 16.29 -0.22 -5.06
N ASN A 177 17.27 0.18 -5.84
CA ASN A 177 17.66 1.58 -6.03
C ASN A 177 17.31 2.15 -7.43
N GLY A 178 16.52 1.42 -8.21
CA GLY A 178 16.19 1.77 -9.59
C GLY A 178 17.07 1.09 -10.64
N SER A 179 18.11 0.38 -10.20
CA SER A 179 19.08 -0.29 -11.09
C SER A 179 19.50 -1.67 -10.59
N THR A 180 19.74 -1.81 -9.30
CA THR A 180 20.24 -3.04 -8.68
C THR A 180 19.58 -3.29 -7.33
N TRP A 181 19.50 -4.55 -6.94
CA TRP A 181 19.15 -4.99 -5.60
C TRP A 181 20.39 -5.05 -4.71
N THR A 182 20.29 -4.52 -3.51
CA THR A 182 21.34 -4.54 -2.51
C THR A 182 20.81 -5.19 -1.25
N GLU A 183 21.52 -6.18 -0.73
CA GLU A 183 21.18 -6.81 0.55
C GLU A 183 21.39 -5.82 1.69
N VAL A 184 20.43 -5.76 2.59
CA VAL A 184 20.43 -4.93 3.79
C VAL A 184 20.19 -5.81 5.02
N ASN A 185 19.96 -5.22 6.19
CA ASN A 185 19.74 -5.99 7.40
C ASN A 185 18.52 -6.92 7.28
N ASP A 186 18.75 -8.18 7.55
CA ASP A 186 17.73 -9.23 7.49
C ASP A 186 16.67 -9.10 8.59
N LEU A 187 15.55 -9.76 8.36
CA LEU A 187 14.57 -9.98 9.42
C LEU A 187 15.19 -10.84 10.54
N ASN A 188 14.86 -10.55 11.78
CA ASN A 188 15.32 -11.33 12.94
C ASN A 188 14.91 -12.82 12.86
N LEU A 189 13.89 -13.14 12.11
CA LEU A 189 13.39 -14.49 11.91
C LEU A 189 12.86 -14.64 10.48
N ALA A 190 13.26 -15.71 9.81
CA ALA A 190 12.72 -16.07 8.50
C ALA A 190 11.22 -16.26 8.55
N ARG A 191 10.51 -15.62 7.62
CA ARG A 191 9.04 -15.62 7.52
C ARG A 191 8.61 -15.69 6.08
N THR A 192 7.53 -16.43 5.84
CA THR A 192 6.84 -16.50 4.54
C THR A 192 5.42 -15.97 4.67
N ALA A 193 4.77 -15.71 3.53
CA ALA A 193 3.40 -15.21 3.45
C ALA A 193 3.20 -13.90 4.24
N ILE A 194 4.18 -13.02 4.17
CA ILE A 194 4.14 -11.71 4.81
C ILE A 194 3.73 -10.64 3.80
N ASN A 195 3.10 -9.59 4.32
CA ASN A 195 2.81 -8.39 3.55
C ASN A 195 3.63 -7.22 4.10
N GLY A 196 3.98 -6.31 3.23
CA GLY A 196 4.61 -5.06 3.60
C GLY A 196 3.68 -3.89 3.34
N ALA A 197 3.95 -2.78 3.99
CA ALA A 197 3.27 -1.51 3.77
C ALA A 197 4.27 -0.36 3.85
N GLY A 198 3.90 0.79 3.30
CA GLY A 198 4.74 1.99 3.34
C GLY A 198 5.66 2.13 2.13
N ILE A 199 6.59 3.03 2.27
CA ILE A 199 7.61 3.36 1.26
C ILE A 199 8.98 2.85 1.72
N SER A 200 9.86 2.51 0.78
CA SER A 200 11.28 2.39 1.06
C SER A 200 11.87 3.80 1.07
N THR A 201 11.99 4.41 2.23
CA THR A 201 12.84 5.60 2.32
C THR A 201 14.28 5.14 2.35
N ALA A 202 15.08 5.60 1.39
CA ALA A 202 16.51 5.60 1.58
C ALA A 202 16.80 6.41 2.83
N MET A 203 17.25 5.76 3.88
CA MET A 203 17.80 6.40 5.07
C MET A 203 19.25 6.77 4.82
#